data_3e6ac8eea16725ccea84efaef3c7415c
#
_entry.id   3e6ac8eea16725ccea84efaef3c7415c
#
_cell.length_a   1.000
_cell.length_b   1.000
_cell.length_c   1.000
_cell.angle_alpha   90.00
_cell.angle_beta   90.00
_cell.angle_gamma   90.00
#
_symmetry.space_group_name_H-M   'P 1'
#
loop_
_entity.id
_entity.type
_entity.pdbx_description
1 polymer ?
#
loop_
_entity_poly.entity_id
_entity_poly.type
_entity_poly.pdbx_seq_one_letter_code
_entity_poly.pdbx_strand_id
1 'polypeptide(L)'
;MILIWRERMPIYKADKMKETPDVKRPHISMIQYGGELIKAGLVTYYEGDAPPPHYHPNDEQWIYLLEGSLAVLMGEEVETASAGDLIYVPRNTVHGIRLLNDKCRFFTCKSPAGSGGLSEDYQPIANLDDITRKLNEYNSDR
;
A
#
# COMPACT_ATOMS: atom_id res chain seq x y z
N MET A 1 -12.31 -24.24 8.18
CA MET A 1 -12.89 -23.13 7.44
C MET A 1 -12.39 -23.01 6.02
N ILE A 2 -11.39 -23.78 5.71
CA ILE A 2 -10.78 -23.81 4.38
C ILE A 2 -11.79 -24.18 3.29
N LEU A 3 -12.85 -24.87 3.62
CA LEU A 3 -13.72 -25.47 2.60
C LEU A 3 -14.90 -24.61 2.18
N ILE A 4 -15.13 -23.46 2.81
CA ILE A 4 -16.29 -22.63 2.52
C ILE A 4 -16.31 -22.14 1.08
N TRP A 5 -15.16 -21.78 0.54
CA TRP A 5 -15.08 -21.28 -0.82
C TRP A 5 -15.40 -22.34 -1.88
N ARG A 6 -15.31 -23.61 -1.53
CA ARG A 6 -15.61 -24.70 -2.48
C ARG A 6 -17.08 -24.75 -2.88
N GLU A 7 -17.95 -24.19 -2.07
CA GLU A 7 -19.38 -24.18 -2.35
C GLU A 7 -19.82 -23.04 -3.24
N ARG A 8 -18.88 -22.13 -3.55
CA ARG A 8 -19.17 -20.99 -4.43
C ARG A 8 -17.88 -20.53 -5.07
N MET A 9 -18.02 -19.84 -6.21
CA MET A 9 -16.89 -19.34 -6.95
C MET A 9 -16.21 -18.20 -6.14
N PRO A 10 -14.91 -18.30 -5.88
CA PRO A 10 -14.19 -17.25 -5.14
C PRO A 10 -13.80 -16.10 -6.07
N ILE A 11 -14.78 -15.53 -6.74
CA ILE A 11 -14.58 -14.38 -7.63
C ILE A 11 -15.30 -13.18 -7.00
N TYR A 12 -14.53 -12.12 -6.74
CA TYR A 12 -15.08 -10.87 -6.24
C TYR A 12 -15.31 -9.95 -7.43
N LYS A 13 -16.56 -9.79 -7.80
CA LYS A 13 -16.94 -9.01 -9.00
C LYS A 13 -16.66 -7.53 -8.76
N ALA A 14 -16.17 -6.85 -9.80
CA ALA A 14 -15.77 -5.45 -9.71
C ALA A 14 -16.89 -4.54 -9.19
N ASP A 15 -18.12 -4.78 -9.63
CA ASP A 15 -19.29 -3.98 -9.23
C ASP A 15 -19.86 -4.37 -7.86
N LYS A 16 -19.30 -5.40 -7.23
CA LYS A 16 -19.78 -5.90 -5.93
C LYS A 16 -18.75 -5.74 -4.80
N MET A 17 -17.51 -5.47 -5.14
CA MET A 17 -16.50 -5.18 -4.12
C MET A 17 -16.80 -3.85 -3.47
N LYS A 18 -16.65 -3.79 -2.14
CA LYS A 18 -16.90 -2.58 -1.36
C LYS A 18 -15.64 -2.10 -0.72
N GLU A 19 -15.52 -0.78 -0.64
CA GLU A 19 -14.45 -0.16 0.12
C GLU A 19 -14.73 -0.30 1.61
N THR A 20 -13.67 -0.54 2.38
CA THR A 20 -13.70 -0.60 3.83
C THR A 20 -12.66 0.35 4.41
N PRO A 21 -12.86 0.85 5.63
CA PRO A 21 -11.91 1.78 6.23
C PRO A 21 -10.54 1.17 6.49
N ASP A 22 -9.51 2.00 6.32
CA ASP A 22 -8.17 1.66 6.77
C ASP A 22 -8.16 1.58 8.31
N VAL A 23 -7.59 0.51 8.86
CA VAL A 23 -7.59 0.29 10.31
C VAL A 23 -6.79 1.36 11.07
N LYS A 24 -5.82 2.00 10.43
CA LYS A 24 -5.00 3.06 11.04
C LYS A 24 -5.51 4.46 10.74
N ARG A 25 -6.18 4.64 9.61
CA ARG A 25 -6.71 5.94 9.16
C ARG A 25 -8.13 5.76 8.65
N PRO A 26 -9.11 5.66 9.56
CA PRO A 26 -10.49 5.28 9.18
C PRO A 26 -11.18 6.22 8.19
N HIS A 27 -10.65 7.42 7.98
CA HIS A 27 -11.15 8.35 6.97
C HIS A 27 -10.74 7.98 5.54
N ILE A 28 -9.81 7.04 5.40
CA ILE A 28 -9.38 6.50 4.10
C ILE A 28 -10.05 5.14 3.92
N SER A 29 -10.67 4.94 2.78
CA SER A 29 -11.28 3.66 2.43
C SER A 29 -10.55 3.01 1.28
N MET A 30 -10.51 1.68 1.28
CA MET A 30 -9.85 0.91 0.25
C MET A 30 -10.55 -0.44 0.08
N ILE A 31 -10.36 -1.07 -1.07
CA ILE A 31 -10.79 -2.45 -1.28
C ILE A 31 -9.71 -3.35 -0.69
N GLN A 32 -10.08 -4.20 0.28
CA GLN A 32 -9.11 -5.07 0.96
C GLN A 32 -9.77 -6.38 1.36
N TYR A 33 -9.06 -7.48 1.10
CA TYR A 33 -9.52 -8.83 1.39
C TYR A 33 -8.36 -9.68 1.90
N GLY A 34 -8.65 -10.53 2.87
CA GLY A 34 -7.69 -11.49 3.39
C GLY A 34 -8.01 -12.90 2.92
N GLY A 35 -7.01 -13.59 2.41
CA GLY A 35 -7.05 -15.02 2.18
C GLY A 35 -6.44 -15.76 3.38
N GLU A 36 -6.00 -16.97 3.14
CA GLU A 36 -5.36 -17.79 4.18
C GLU A 36 -3.95 -17.26 4.51
N LEU A 37 -3.14 -17.01 3.50
CA LEU A 37 -1.74 -16.59 3.65
C LEU A 37 -1.47 -15.17 3.19
N ILE A 38 -2.31 -14.64 2.33
CA ILE A 38 -2.09 -13.37 1.66
C ILE A 38 -3.32 -12.49 1.80
N LYS A 39 -3.10 -11.23 2.05
CA LYS A 39 -4.13 -10.18 1.94
C LYS A 39 -3.82 -9.35 0.70
N ALA A 40 -4.87 -8.87 0.06
CA ALA A 40 -4.75 -8.12 -1.18
C ALA A 40 -5.75 -6.97 -1.21
N GLY A 41 -5.43 -5.94 -1.98
CA GLY A 41 -6.33 -4.83 -2.11
C GLY A 41 -6.05 -3.94 -3.31
N LEU A 42 -7.00 -3.05 -3.52
CA LEU A 42 -6.92 -1.98 -4.49
C LEU A 42 -7.04 -0.67 -3.71
N VAL A 43 -6.05 0.18 -3.87
CA VAL A 43 -5.93 1.42 -3.12
C VAL A 43 -5.96 2.58 -4.10
N THR A 44 -6.80 3.55 -3.83
CA THR A 44 -6.81 4.82 -4.54
C THR A 44 -6.48 5.91 -3.54
N TYR A 45 -5.42 6.67 -3.82
CA TYR A 45 -5.08 7.84 -3.04
C TYR A 45 -5.19 9.09 -3.90
N TYR A 46 -5.68 10.13 -3.27
CA TYR A 46 -5.60 11.48 -3.78
C TYR A 46 -4.48 12.21 -3.04
N GLU A 47 -4.06 13.35 -3.56
CA GLU A 47 -2.99 14.12 -2.92
C GLU A 47 -3.28 14.33 -1.43
N GLY A 48 -2.30 14.01 -0.59
CA GLY A 48 -2.43 14.11 0.87
C GLY A 48 -2.94 12.84 1.55
N ASP A 49 -3.40 11.85 0.82
CA ASP A 49 -3.95 10.62 1.40
C ASP A 49 -2.90 9.58 1.78
N ALA A 50 -1.73 9.63 1.18
CA ALA A 50 -0.70 8.62 1.43
C ALA A 50 -0.25 8.65 2.90
N PRO A 51 0.01 7.47 3.50
CA PRO A 51 0.49 7.44 4.88
C PRO A 51 1.89 8.03 4.97
N PRO A 52 2.26 8.58 6.14
CA PRO A 52 3.64 8.99 6.35
C PRO A 52 4.59 7.80 6.27
N PRO A 53 5.88 8.04 6.02
CA PRO A 53 6.87 6.96 6.00
C PRO A 53 6.79 6.09 7.26
N HIS A 54 6.90 4.78 7.07
CA HIS A 54 6.70 3.79 8.12
C HIS A 54 7.38 2.48 7.71
N TYR A 55 7.27 1.46 8.54
CA TYR A 55 7.75 0.12 8.20
C TYR A 55 6.78 -0.94 8.71
N HIS A 56 6.91 -2.14 8.15
CA HIS A 56 6.13 -3.31 8.52
C HIS A 56 7.10 -4.37 9.05
N PRO A 57 7.11 -4.66 10.37
CA PRO A 57 8.06 -5.64 10.90
C PRO A 57 7.81 -7.07 10.41
N ASN A 58 6.58 -7.42 10.14
CA ASN A 58 6.18 -8.79 9.79
C ASN A 58 5.70 -8.95 8.35
N ASP A 59 5.11 -7.91 7.77
CA ASP A 59 4.51 -7.99 6.44
C ASP A 59 5.55 -7.75 5.35
N GLU A 60 5.55 -8.64 4.37
CA GLU A 60 6.20 -8.44 3.09
C GLU A 60 5.15 -7.91 2.12
N GLN A 61 5.49 -6.96 1.28
CA GLN A 61 4.52 -6.28 0.42
C GLN A 61 5.01 -6.12 -1.01
N TRP A 62 4.08 -6.30 -1.94
CA TRP A 62 4.25 -5.94 -3.35
C TRP A 62 3.19 -4.92 -3.73
N ILE A 63 3.56 -3.97 -4.58
CA ILE A 63 2.67 -2.93 -5.10
C ILE A 63 2.82 -2.90 -6.61
N TYR A 64 1.70 -3.00 -7.33
CA TYR A 64 1.68 -2.81 -8.78
C TYR A 64 0.91 -1.54 -9.08
N LEU A 65 1.60 -0.53 -9.63
CA LEU A 65 0.99 0.78 -9.89
C LEU A 65 0.14 0.70 -11.16
N LEU A 66 -1.14 1.01 -11.01
CA LEU A 66 -2.11 0.97 -12.11
C LEU A 66 -2.32 2.33 -12.74
N GLU A 67 -2.24 3.41 -11.96
CA GLU A 67 -2.52 4.77 -12.42
C GLU A 67 -1.69 5.75 -11.62
N GLY A 68 -1.15 6.75 -12.29
CA GLY A 68 -0.40 7.82 -11.65
C GLY A 68 1.10 7.57 -11.59
N SER A 69 1.80 8.47 -10.94
CA SER A 69 3.25 8.39 -10.70
C SER A 69 3.53 8.76 -9.26
N LEU A 70 4.53 8.12 -8.69
CA LEU A 70 4.91 8.26 -7.29
C LEU A 70 6.40 8.53 -7.16
N ALA A 71 6.76 9.37 -6.19
CA ALA A 71 8.08 9.31 -5.59
C ALA A 71 8.01 8.22 -4.52
N VAL A 72 8.91 7.26 -4.58
CA VAL A 72 8.94 6.12 -3.65
C VAL A 72 10.23 6.15 -2.85
N LEU A 73 10.09 6.26 -1.54
CA LEU A 73 11.21 6.13 -0.62
C LEU A 73 11.32 4.67 -0.20
N MET A 74 12.53 4.13 -0.29
CA MET A 74 12.84 2.78 0.15
C MET A 74 14.16 2.81 0.89
N GLY A 75 14.13 2.61 2.22
CA GLY A 75 15.30 2.82 3.05
C GLY A 75 15.73 4.28 3.03
N GLU A 76 16.85 4.57 2.39
CA GLU A 76 17.37 5.94 2.26
C GLU A 76 17.29 6.51 0.85
N GLU A 77 16.83 5.71 -0.11
CA GLU A 77 16.78 6.11 -1.50
C GLU A 77 15.37 6.47 -1.93
N VAL A 78 15.27 7.38 -2.91
CA VAL A 78 14.00 7.79 -3.50
C VAL A 78 14.09 7.65 -5.01
N GLU A 79 13.11 7.00 -5.61
CA GLU A 79 12.99 6.86 -7.06
C GLU A 79 11.57 7.12 -7.50
N THR A 80 11.39 7.40 -8.80
CA THR A 80 10.06 7.52 -9.40
C THR A 80 9.55 6.16 -9.82
N ALA A 81 8.29 5.86 -9.49
CA ALA A 81 7.54 4.75 -10.06
C ALA A 81 6.37 5.30 -10.84
N SER A 82 6.07 4.69 -11.97
CA SER A 82 4.97 5.08 -12.85
C SER A 82 4.07 3.90 -13.13
N ALA A 83 2.88 4.16 -13.67
CA ALA A 83 1.91 3.11 -14.00
C ALA A 83 2.58 1.99 -14.80
N GLY A 84 2.39 0.73 -14.35
CA GLY A 84 3.04 -0.44 -14.92
C GLY A 84 4.27 -0.91 -14.15
N ASP A 85 4.78 -0.10 -13.22
CA ASP A 85 5.94 -0.49 -12.42
C ASP A 85 5.52 -1.33 -11.22
N LEU A 86 6.42 -2.23 -10.83
CA LEU A 86 6.24 -3.13 -9.69
C LEU A 86 7.21 -2.72 -8.58
N ILE A 87 6.68 -2.51 -7.39
CA ILE A 87 7.44 -2.07 -6.22
C ILE A 87 7.46 -3.20 -5.19
N TYR A 88 8.64 -3.52 -4.70
CA TYR A 88 8.80 -4.49 -3.61
C TYR A 88 9.15 -3.78 -2.31
N VAL A 89 8.40 -4.06 -1.26
CA VAL A 89 8.66 -3.53 0.08
C VAL A 89 9.04 -4.71 0.98
N PRO A 90 10.35 -4.90 1.26
CA PRO A 90 10.77 -5.95 2.18
C PRO A 90 10.25 -5.70 3.60
N ARG A 91 10.13 -6.77 4.37
CA ARG A 91 9.84 -6.62 5.79
C ARG A 91 10.86 -5.71 6.46
N ASN A 92 10.40 -4.98 7.46
CA ASN A 92 11.27 -4.18 8.33
C ASN A 92 12.05 -3.07 7.61
N THR A 93 11.52 -2.61 6.47
CA THR A 93 12.14 -1.59 5.66
C THR A 93 11.32 -0.31 5.69
N VAL A 94 11.93 0.79 6.09
CA VAL A 94 11.28 2.11 6.07
C VAL A 94 10.96 2.46 4.62
N HIS A 95 9.72 2.84 4.37
CA HIS A 95 9.27 3.22 3.04
C HIS A 95 8.16 4.26 3.13
N GLY A 96 7.95 4.93 2.03
CA GLY A 96 6.89 5.92 1.90
C GLY A 96 6.69 6.29 0.45
N ILE A 97 5.57 6.94 0.18
CA ILE A 97 5.25 7.40 -1.16
C ILE A 97 4.76 8.84 -1.12
N ARG A 98 4.99 9.55 -2.19
CA ARG A 98 4.40 10.86 -2.44
C ARG A 98 3.85 10.87 -3.86
N LEU A 99 2.59 11.28 -4.01
CA LEU A 99 1.97 11.37 -5.32
C LEU A 99 2.62 12.50 -6.13
N LEU A 100 2.98 12.19 -7.36
CA LEU A 100 3.48 13.17 -8.32
C LEU A 100 2.35 13.68 -9.23
N ASN A 101 1.16 13.09 -9.10
CA ASN A 101 -0.07 13.48 -9.77
C ASN A 101 -1.15 13.71 -8.71
N ASP A 102 -2.35 14.12 -9.14
CA ASP A 102 -3.47 14.35 -8.24
C ASP A 102 -4.01 13.05 -7.64
N LYS A 103 -3.79 11.92 -8.31
CA LYS A 103 -4.38 10.64 -7.96
C LYS A 103 -3.44 9.51 -8.34
N CYS A 104 -3.44 8.48 -7.53
CA CYS A 104 -2.82 7.19 -7.92
C CYS A 104 -3.76 6.05 -7.55
N ARG A 105 -3.59 4.94 -8.26
CA ARG A 105 -4.30 3.70 -7.97
C ARG A 105 -3.33 2.54 -8.12
N PHE A 106 -3.35 1.64 -7.16
CA PHE A 106 -2.45 0.48 -7.20
C PHE A 106 -3.12 -0.76 -6.62
N PHE A 107 -2.70 -1.91 -7.14
CA PHE A 107 -2.94 -3.20 -6.52
C PHE A 107 -1.80 -3.49 -5.56
N THR A 108 -2.12 -4.01 -4.40
CA THR A 108 -1.12 -4.42 -3.42
C THR A 108 -1.48 -5.76 -2.82
N CYS A 109 -0.45 -6.54 -2.47
CA CYS A 109 -0.63 -7.75 -1.70
C CYS A 109 0.45 -7.83 -0.63
N LYS A 110 0.09 -8.42 0.49
CA LYS A 110 0.95 -8.57 1.66
C LYS A 110 0.80 -9.96 2.26
N SER A 111 1.84 -10.45 2.87
CA SER A 111 1.83 -11.69 3.65
C SER A 111 2.55 -11.43 4.97
N PRO A 112 2.03 -11.93 6.11
CA PRO A 112 0.85 -12.77 6.28
C PRO A 112 -0.47 -12.00 6.14
N ALA A 113 -1.57 -12.74 6.02
CA ALA A 113 -2.89 -12.17 5.81
C ALA A 113 -3.43 -11.42 7.02
N GLY A 114 -3.09 -11.85 8.24
CA GLY A 114 -3.69 -11.27 9.43
C GLY A 114 -5.21 -11.37 9.36
N SER A 115 -5.90 -10.29 9.69
CA SER A 115 -7.36 -10.20 9.56
C SER A 115 -7.80 -9.62 8.20
N GLY A 116 -6.86 -9.37 7.30
CA GLY A 116 -7.15 -8.84 5.96
C GLY A 116 -6.98 -7.34 5.82
N GLY A 117 -6.73 -6.62 6.90
CA GLY A 117 -6.49 -5.19 6.86
C GLY A 117 -5.08 -4.86 6.36
N LEU A 118 -4.99 -4.05 5.32
CA LEU A 118 -3.69 -3.75 4.68
C LEU A 118 -2.72 -3.00 5.59
N SER A 119 -3.20 -2.26 6.57
CA SER A 119 -2.36 -1.44 7.45
C SER A 119 -2.15 -2.01 8.86
N GLU A 120 -2.45 -3.29 9.06
CA GLU A 120 -2.39 -3.89 10.40
C GLU A 120 -0.98 -3.90 11.01
N ASP A 121 0.05 -4.05 10.19
CA ASP A 121 1.44 -4.17 10.63
C ASP A 121 2.20 -2.85 10.50
N TYR A 122 1.49 -1.74 10.59
CA TYR A 122 2.06 -0.40 10.47
C TYR A 122 2.82 0.01 11.72
N GLN A 123 4.08 0.46 11.55
CA GLN A 123 4.88 1.01 12.64
C GLN A 123 5.44 2.37 12.27
N PRO A 124 5.28 3.38 13.13
CA PRO A 124 5.85 4.71 12.88
C PRO A 124 7.38 4.69 13.07
N ILE A 125 8.04 5.71 12.54
CA ILE A 125 9.49 5.86 12.65
C ILE A 125 9.85 7.05 13.53
N ALA A 126 11.02 6.97 14.19
CA ALA A 126 11.47 8.01 15.12
C ALA A 126 11.94 9.28 14.42
N ASN A 127 12.57 9.16 13.26
CA ASN A 127 13.12 10.28 12.48
C ASN A 127 12.18 10.72 11.35
N LEU A 128 10.88 10.76 11.63
CA LEU A 128 9.85 11.01 10.62
C LEU A 128 10.07 12.31 9.84
N ASP A 129 10.43 13.41 10.54
CA ASP A 129 10.57 14.70 9.88
C ASP A 129 11.71 14.71 8.85
N ASP A 130 12.83 14.07 9.16
CA ASP A 130 13.98 14.00 8.26
C ASP A 130 13.67 13.15 7.02
N ILE A 131 13.02 12.02 7.24
CA ILE A 131 12.65 11.09 6.15
C ILE A 131 11.56 11.70 5.29
N THR A 132 10.57 12.33 5.88
CA THR A 132 9.51 13.02 5.15
C THR A 132 10.07 14.14 4.29
N ARG A 133 11.03 14.90 4.83
CA ARG A 133 11.69 15.96 4.06
C ARG A 133 12.41 15.39 2.83
N LYS A 134 13.15 14.29 3.01
CA LYS A 134 13.84 13.62 1.90
C LYS A 134 12.86 13.24 0.78
N LEU A 135 11.73 12.68 1.15
CA LEU A 135 10.70 12.29 0.20
C LEU A 135 10.07 13.52 -0.48
N ASN A 136 9.80 14.57 0.27
CA ASN A 136 9.16 15.79 -0.25
C ASN A 136 10.08 16.62 -1.13
N GLU A 137 11.37 16.58 -0.90
CA GLU A 137 12.35 17.34 -1.69
C GLU A 137 12.77 16.63 -2.97
N TYR A 138 12.40 15.37 -3.13
CA TYR A 138 12.74 14.62 -4.33
C TYR A 138 12.10 15.26 -5.57
N ASN A 139 12.90 15.42 -6.62
CA ASN A 139 12.47 15.97 -7.89
C ASN A 139 12.77 14.97 -9.00
N SER A 140 11.71 14.46 -9.63
CA SER A 140 11.82 13.47 -10.70
C SER A 140 12.44 13.99 -12.01
N ASP A 141 12.60 15.30 -12.11
CA ASP A 141 13.21 15.94 -13.31
C ASP A 141 14.74 15.93 -13.27
N ARG A 142 15.33 15.42 -12.22
CA ARG A 142 16.79 15.31 -12.10
C ARG A 142 17.34 14.09 -12.81
#